data_ff9359c5c2a6cf934d38cc237e62e96c
#
_entry.id   ff9359c5c2a6cf934d38cc237e62e96c
#
_cell.length_a   1.000
_cell.length_b   1.000
_cell.length_c   1.000
_cell.angle_alpha   90.00
_cell.angle_beta   90.00
_cell.angle_gamma   90.00
#
_symmetry.space_group_name_H-M   'P 1'
#
loop_
_entity.id
_entity.type
_entity.pdbx_description
1 polymer ?
#
loop_
_entity_poly.entity_id
_entity_poly.type
_entity_poly.pdbx_seq_one_letter_code
_entity_poly.pdbx_strand_id
1 'polypeptide(L)'
;MEIEGTLIQKIAVQSGKSARGDWAKQEFVIEYQEGNFPTKACFNVWGADKVKELEQFQIGDKIKLAFNVSSREYNGKWYTDLRAWRISKAGAPAAGNYAQAPSGYQQSAPASYDMPAGFAPSSAPQPSAPAPTFDDMPGDDLPF
;
A
#
# COMPACT_ATOMS: atom_id res chain seq x y z
N MET A 1 8.87 -2.88 -1.97
CA MET A 1 7.66 -2.47 -1.24
C MET A 1 6.80 -1.63 -2.14
N GLU A 2 5.50 -1.58 -1.87
CA GLU A 2 4.60 -0.74 -2.66
C GLU A 2 3.76 0.12 -1.74
N ILE A 3 3.42 1.31 -2.21
CA ILE A 3 2.58 2.24 -1.47
C ILE A 3 1.73 3.05 -2.44
N GLU A 4 0.52 3.35 -2.05
CA GLU A 4 -0.35 4.21 -2.84
C GLU A 4 -0.59 5.51 -2.08
N GLY A 5 -0.57 6.60 -2.80
CA GLY A 5 -0.81 7.90 -2.21
C GLY A 5 -1.07 8.96 -3.26
N THR A 6 -1.31 10.15 -2.81
CA THR A 6 -1.54 11.29 -3.69
C THR A 6 -0.26 12.11 -3.80
N LEU A 7 0.13 12.42 -5.01
CA LEU A 7 1.30 13.25 -5.23
C LEU A 7 0.97 14.69 -4.82
N ILE A 8 1.67 15.20 -3.83
CA ILE A 8 1.40 16.54 -3.33
C ILE A 8 2.48 17.55 -3.64
N GLN A 9 3.67 17.10 -3.93
CA GLN A 9 4.76 18.01 -4.24
C GLN A 9 5.83 17.34 -5.08
N LYS A 10 6.39 18.06 -6.02
CA LYS A 10 7.58 17.65 -6.75
C LYS A 10 8.67 18.65 -6.43
N ILE A 11 9.83 18.14 -6.12
CA ILE A 11 10.99 18.96 -5.83
C ILE A 11 11.81 19.11 -7.12
N ALA A 12 12.64 20.10 -7.18
CA ALA A 12 13.38 20.37 -8.40
C ALA A 12 14.26 19.19 -8.81
N VAL A 13 14.40 19.01 -10.08
CA VAL A 13 15.25 17.95 -10.62
C VAL A 13 16.70 18.33 -10.38
N GLN A 14 17.44 17.39 -9.87
CA GLN A 14 18.88 17.53 -9.73
C GLN A 14 19.53 16.66 -10.79
N SER A 15 20.46 17.22 -11.51
CA SER A 15 21.16 16.48 -12.55
C SER A 15 22.63 16.88 -12.57
N GLY A 16 23.45 16.02 -13.11
CA GLY A 16 24.87 16.27 -13.20
C GLY A 16 25.53 15.28 -14.13
N LYS A 17 26.83 15.45 -14.27
CA LYS A 17 27.63 14.56 -15.07
C LYS A 17 28.59 13.81 -14.16
N SER A 18 28.73 12.54 -14.42
CA SER A 18 29.66 11.72 -13.69
C SER A 18 30.51 10.93 -14.66
N ALA A 19 31.50 10.23 -14.15
CA ALA A 19 32.34 9.40 -15.01
C ALA A 19 31.56 8.32 -15.72
N ARG A 20 30.40 8.02 -15.24
CA ARG A 20 29.55 6.98 -15.85
C ARG A 20 28.49 7.57 -16.77
N GLY A 21 28.50 8.88 -16.97
CA GLY A 21 27.52 9.55 -17.80
C GLY A 21 26.66 10.52 -17.02
N ASP A 22 25.64 11.01 -17.66
CA ASP A 22 24.74 11.95 -17.04
C ASP A 22 23.82 11.25 -16.07
N TRP A 23 23.53 11.91 -14.98
CA TRP A 23 22.58 11.38 -14.01
C TRP A 23 21.51 12.44 -13.70
N ALA A 24 20.34 11.97 -13.37
CA ALA A 24 19.26 12.83 -12.94
C ALA A 24 18.58 12.19 -11.74
N LYS A 25 18.16 13.02 -10.82
CA LYS A 25 17.45 12.61 -9.62
C LYS A 25 16.36 13.64 -9.37
N GLN A 26 15.21 13.19 -8.96
CA GLN A 26 14.15 14.09 -8.51
C GLN A 26 13.54 13.55 -7.24
N GLU A 27 13.24 14.44 -6.33
CA GLU A 27 12.53 14.09 -5.11
C GLU A 27 11.08 14.54 -5.22
N PHE A 28 10.19 13.80 -4.59
CA PHE A 28 8.77 14.14 -4.58
C PHE A 28 8.13 13.63 -3.31
N VAL A 29 7.02 14.23 -2.95
CA VAL A 29 6.31 13.90 -1.72
C VAL A 29 4.92 13.39 -2.05
N ILE A 30 4.54 12.29 -1.44
CA ILE A 30 3.19 11.80 -1.52
C ILE A 30 2.54 11.84 -0.17
N GLU A 31 1.23 11.96 -0.16
CA GLU A 31 0.43 11.83 1.03
C GLU A 31 -0.33 10.52 0.95
N TYR A 32 -0.26 9.73 1.95
CA TYR A 32 -0.94 8.44 2.02
C TYR A 32 -1.63 8.28 3.38
N GLN A 33 -2.55 7.33 3.44
CA GLN A 33 -3.26 7.08 4.68
C GLN A 33 -2.54 6.02 5.48
N GLU A 34 -2.22 6.35 6.70
CA GLU A 34 -1.69 5.38 7.63
C GLU A 34 -2.71 5.24 8.74
N GLY A 35 -3.50 4.19 8.65
CA GLY A 35 -4.64 4.06 9.54
C GLY A 35 -5.65 5.17 9.28
N ASN A 36 -5.89 5.97 10.27
CA ASN A 36 -6.85 7.06 10.15
C ASN A 36 -6.19 8.42 9.94
N PHE A 37 -4.89 8.45 9.75
CA PHE A 37 -4.19 9.71 9.66
C PHE A 37 -3.50 9.87 8.32
N PRO A 38 -3.55 11.05 7.72
CA PRO A 38 -2.79 11.30 6.52
C PRO A 38 -1.32 11.51 6.90
N THR A 39 -0.48 10.78 6.24
CA THR A 39 0.97 10.82 6.48
C THR A 39 1.68 11.16 5.18
N LYS A 40 2.80 11.85 5.28
CA LYS A 40 3.56 12.24 4.10
C LYS A 40 4.89 11.52 4.07
N ALA A 41 5.28 11.13 2.90
CA ALA A 41 6.58 10.50 2.70
C ALA A 41 7.28 11.08 1.48
N CYS A 42 8.57 11.30 1.61
CA CYS A 42 9.39 11.82 0.53
C CYS A 42 10.11 10.67 -0.14
N PHE A 43 9.99 10.58 -1.43
CA PHE A 43 10.64 9.56 -2.23
C PHE A 43 11.56 10.19 -3.24
N ASN A 44 12.49 9.44 -3.76
CA ASN A 44 13.34 9.90 -4.84
C ASN A 44 13.32 8.92 -5.99
N VAL A 45 13.52 9.43 -7.18
CA VAL A 45 13.71 8.63 -8.38
C VAL A 45 15.05 8.97 -8.98
N TRP A 46 15.70 7.97 -9.53
CA TRP A 46 17.00 8.12 -10.17
C TRP A 46 16.90 7.69 -11.63
N GLY A 47 17.51 8.50 -12.47
CA GLY A 47 17.55 8.25 -13.90
C GLY A 47 16.62 9.18 -14.67
N ALA A 48 17.11 9.66 -15.80
CA ALA A 48 16.35 10.60 -16.62
C ALA A 48 14.99 10.02 -17.04
N ASP A 49 14.95 8.73 -17.30
CA ASP A 49 13.70 8.10 -17.71
C ASP A 49 12.67 8.13 -16.58
N LYS A 50 13.12 7.89 -15.37
CA LYS A 50 12.23 7.90 -14.21
C LYS A 50 11.78 9.30 -13.85
N VAL A 51 12.63 10.26 -14.05
CA VAL A 51 12.27 11.67 -13.85
C VAL A 51 11.19 12.06 -14.85
N LYS A 52 11.36 11.66 -16.11
CA LYS A 52 10.33 11.92 -17.12
C LYS A 52 9.03 11.19 -16.82
N GLU A 53 9.12 9.99 -16.31
CA GLU A 53 7.93 9.25 -15.92
C GLU A 53 7.18 9.99 -14.82
N LEU A 54 7.91 10.52 -13.85
CA LEU A 54 7.30 11.29 -12.78
C LEU A 54 6.68 12.60 -13.30
N GLU A 55 7.26 13.19 -14.34
CA GLU A 55 6.72 14.41 -14.90
C GLU A 55 5.33 14.23 -15.51
N GLN A 56 5.03 13.03 -15.94
CA GLN A 56 3.72 12.75 -16.53
C GLN A 56 2.60 12.80 -15.49
N PHE A 57 2.94 12.67 -14.23
CA PHE A 57 1.96 12.75 -13.17
C PHE A 57 1.88 14.19 -12.65
N GLN A 58 0.70 14.61 -12.27
CA GLN A 58 0.50 15.95 -11.77
C GLN A 58 0.24 15.94 -10.27
N ILE A 59 0.42 17.08 -9.66
CA ILE A 59 0.12 17.21 -8.24
C ILE A 59 -1.38 17.00 -8.06
N GLY A 60 -1.73 16.14 -7.14
CA GLY A 60 -3.11 15.74 -6.92
C GLY A 60 -3.45 14.36 -7.50
N ASP A 61 -2.57 13.82 -8.31
CA ASP A 61 -2.83 12.49 -8.88
C ASP A 61 -2.57 11.41 -7.85
N LYS A 62 -3.41 10.39 -7.87
CA LYS A 62 -3.15 9.21 -7.06
C LYS A 62 -2.20 8.30 -7.82
N ILE A 63 -1.13 7.97 -7.17
CA ILE A 63 -0.09 7.15 -7.76
C ILE A 63 0.23 5.96 -6.86
N LYS A 64 0.68 4.91 -7.49
CA LYS A 64 1.17 3.72 -6.82
C LYS A 64 2.66 3.61 -7.09
N LEU A 65 3.42 3.49 -6.04
CA LEU A 65 4.87 3.44 -6.11
C LEU A 65 5.39 2.09 -5.69
N ALA A 66 6.34 1.58 -6.44
CA ALA A 66 7.15 0.47 -5.96
C ALA A 66 8.50 1.06 -5.59
N PHE A 67 8.97 0.79 -4.40
CA PHE A 67 10.16 1.42 -3.87
C PHE A 67 10.99 0.46 -3.01
N ASN A 68 12.24 0.86 -2.82
CA ASN A 68 13.14 0.17 -1.92
C ASN A 68 13.55 1.15 -0.82
N VAL A 69 13.79 0.60 0.35
CA VAL A 69 14.28 1.37 1.47
C VAL A 69 15.72 1.00 1.68
N SER A 70 16.58 1.98 1.78
CA SER A 70 17.95 1.75 2.14
C SER A 70 18.38 2.74 3.20
N SER A 71 19.17 2.30 4.12
CA SER A 71 19.68 3.17 5.16
C SER A 71 21.19 3.04 5.24
N ARG A 72 21.83 4.14 5.54
CA ARG A 72 23.28 4.17 5.71
C ARG A 72 23.63 5.01 6.91
N GLU A 73 24.71 4.67 7.54
CA GLU A 73 25.24 5.43 8.65
C GLU A 73 26.32 6.38 8.17
N TYR A 74 26.27 7.58 8.68
CA TYR A 74 27.33 8.57 8.41
C TYR A 74 27.49 9.43 9.64
N ASN A 75 28.69 9.47 10.18
CA ASN A 75 29.01 10.23 11.39
C ASN A 75 28.08 9.94 12.57
N GLY A 76 27.74 8.69 12.74
CA GLY A 76 26.87 8.31 13.86
C GLY A 76 25.40 8.58 13.64
N LYS A 77 25.02 9.06 12.47
CA LYS A 77 23.64 9.31 12.13
C LYS A 77 23.20 8.38 11.00
N TRP A 78 21.98 7.94 11.09
CA TRP A 78 21.40 7.07 10.07
C TRP A 78 20.57 7.90 9.11
N TYR A 79 20.80 7.70 7.83
CA TYR A 79 20.04 8.34 6.76
C TYR A 79 19.30 7.27 6.00
N THR A 80 18.01 7.46 5.82
CA THR A 80 17.16 6.53 5.12
C THR A 80 16.68 7.12 3.82
N ASP A 81 16.89 6.38 2.75
CA ASP A 81 16.45 6.76 1.42
C ASP A 81 15.31 5.88 0.98
N LEU A 82 14.25 6.48 0.49
CA LEU A 82 13.14 5.78 -0.12
C LEU A 82 13.24 5.97 -1.63
N ARG A 83 13.72 4.95 -2.31
CA ARG A 83 13.98 5.05 -3.73
C ARG A 83 12.90 4.37 -4.53
N ALA A 84 12.13 5.16 -5.26
CA ALA A 84 11.09 4.63 -6.12
C ALA A 84 11.71 4.16 -7.43
N TRP A 85 11.38 2.96 -7.84
CA TRP A 85 11.84 2.39 -9.09
C TRP A 85 10.72 2.17 -10.10
N ARG A 86 9.48 2.28 -9.65
CA ARG A 86 8.33 2.18 -10.55
C ARG A 86 7.24 3.10 -10.04
N ILE A 87 6.65 3.86 -10.93
CA ILE A 87 5.55 4.74 -10.63
C ILE A 87 4.42 4.39 -11.60
N SER A 88 3.23 4.22 -11.09
CA SER A 88 2.07 3.97 -11.92
C SER A 88 0.89 4.74 -11.38
N LYS A 89 -0.11 4.93 -12.21
CA LYS A 89 -1.29 5.64 -11.77
C LYS A 89 -2.14 4.69 -10.93
N ALA A 90 -2.47 5.09 -9.73
CA ALA A 90 -3.29 4.27 -8.87
C ALA A 90 -4.72 4.27 -9.38
N GLY A 91 -5.33 3.13 -9.32
CA GLY A 91 -6.67 3.05 -9.83
C GLY A 91 -6.76 2.94 -11.32
N ALA A 92 -5.67 2.97 -11.99
CA ALA A 92 -5.73 2.81 -13.41
C ALA A 92 -5.93 1.36 -13.70
N PRO A 93 -6.77 1.10 -14.53
CA PRO A 93 -7.07 -0.25 -14.81
C PRO A 93 -6.08 -0.77 -15.61
N ALA A 94 -5.10 -0.40 -15.54
CA ALA A 94 -4.18 -0.92 -16.26
C ALA A 94 -4.20 -2.19 -16.29
N ALA A 95 -4.50 -2.57 -15.46
CA ALA A 95 -4.51 -3.77 -15.42
C ALA A 95 -5.53 -4.23 -16.04
N GLY A 96 -5.76 -3.80 -16.92
CA GLY A 96 -6.79 -4.24 -17.58
C GLY A 96 -6.98 -5.62 -17.59
N ASN A 97 -6.03 -6.32 -17.55
CA ASN A 97 -6.22 -7.66 -17.67
C ASN A 97 -6.99 -8.15 -16.59
N TYR A 98 -7.18 -7.51 -15.61
CA TYR A 98 -7.91 -8.07 -14.70
C TYR A 98 -9.22 -8.04 -14.97
N ALA A 99 -9.57 -7.23 -15.75
CA ALA A 99 -10.83 -6.98 -15.87
C ALA A 99 -11.64 -8.09 -16.04
N GLN A 100 -11.21 -9.00 -16.62
CA GLN A 100 -12.05 -9.91 -16.94
C GLN A 100 -12.25 -10.76 -15.95
N ALA A 101 -11.53 -10.80 -15.21
CA ALA A 101 -11.62 -11.79 -14.37
C ALA A 101 -12.93 -12.01 -13.87
N PRO A 102 -13.55 -11.16 -13.49
CA PRO A 102 -14.66 -11.44 -12.80
C PRO A 102 -15.75 -11.93 -13.45
N SER A 103 -15.77 -11.72 -14.55
CA SER A 103 -16.91 -11.96 -15.12
C SER A 103 -17.38 -13.24 -14.89
N GLY A 104 -16.64 -14.04 -14.74
CA GLY A 104 -17.11 -15.28 -14.74
C GLY A 104 -17.78 -15.62 -13.57
N TYR A 105 -17.69 -14.97 -12.68
CA TYR A 105 -18.09 -15.48 -11.65
C TYR A 105 -19.32 -15.41 -11.30
N GLN A 106 -19.89 -14.68 -11.70
CA GLN A 106 -21.03 -14.53 -11.29
C GLN A 106 -21.81 -15.46 -11.30
N GLN A 107 -21.77 -16.04 -11.71
CA GLN A 107 -22.59 -16.86 -11.81
C GLN A 107 -22.99 -17.53 -10.96
N SER A 108 -22.85 -17.61 -10.59
CA SER A 108 -23.21 -18.26 -9.92
C SER A 108 -24.08 -18.63 -9.37
N ALA A 109 -24.55 -18.52 -9.18
CA ALA A 109 -25.37 -18.79 -8.63
C ALA A 109 -26.18 -19.53 -8.58
N PRO A 110 -26.42 -20.22 -8.44
CA PRO A 110 -27.22 -20.91 -8.52
C PRO A 110 -27.93 -21.25 -7.83
N ALA A 111 -28.04 -21.39 -7.53
CA ALA A 111 -28.61 -21.77 -7.05
C ALA A 111 -29.51 -22.06 -6.40
N SER A 112 -30.08 -22.06 -6.64
CA SER A 112 -31.08 -22.56 -6.24
C SER A 112 -30.98 -23.73 -5.69
N TYR A 113 -30.43 -23.89 -4.84
CA TYR A 113 -30.60 -24.93 -4.19
C TYR A 113 -31.86 -24.88 -3.64
N ASP A 114 -32.60 -25.43 -4.21
CA ASP A 114 -33.76 -25.83 -3.60
C ASP A 114 -33.36 -26.67 -2.50
N MET A 115 -33.18 -26.16 -1.43
CA MET A 115 -32.97 -26.91 -0.35
C MET A 115 -34.19 -27.64 -0.05
N PRO A 116 -34.14 -28.84 -0.01
CA PRO A 116 -35.31 -29.58 0.35
C PRO A 116 -35.67 -29.18 1.72
N ALA A 117 -36.89 -29.06 1.85
CA ALA A 117 -37.38 -28.53 3.05
C ALA A 117 -37.10 -29.38 4.21
N GLY A 118 -36.43 -30.21 4.26
CA GLY A 118 -36.14 -30.96 5.40
C GLY A 118 -34.92 -30.61 6.05
N PHE A 119 -34.21 -29.71 5.49
CA PHE A 119 -33.07 -29.35 6.07
C PHE A 119 -33.24 -28.13 6.75
N ALA A 120 -34.08 -27.95 7.46
CA ALA A 120 -34.06 -26.90 8.33
C ALA A 120 -32.85 -27.12 9.14
N PRO A 121 -32.04 -26.25 9.17
CA PRO A 121 -30.95 -26.37 10.05
C PRO A 121 -31.53 -26.34 11.39
N SER A 122 -31.49 -27.37 11.97
CA SER A 122 -31.83 -27.32 13.32
C SER A 122 -30.84 -26.44 13.92
N SER A 123 -31.27 -25.43 14.37
CA SER A 123 -30.43 -24.63 15.10
C SER A 123 -30.04 -25.43 16.26
N ALA A 124 -29.05 -26.02 16.17
CA ALA A 124 -28.50 -26.61 17.31
C ALA A 124 -28.26 -25.49 18.27
N PRO A 125 -28.71 -25.60 19.39
CA PRO A 125 -28.41 -24.58 20.34
C PRO A 125 -26.93 -24.56 20.48
N GLN A 126 -26.42 -23.50 20.13
CA GLN A 126 -25.07 -23.36 20.31
C GLN A 126 -24.81 -23.37 21.76
N PRO A 127 -24.06 -24.23 22.23
CA PRO A 127 -23.75 -24.16 23.62
C PRO A 127 -23.09 -22.82 23.84
N SER A 128 -23.66 -22.09 24.64
CA SER A 128 -23.06 -20.87 25.00
C SER A 128 -21.83 -21.23 25.74
N ALA A 129 -20.76 -21.02 25.16
CA ALA A 129 -19.55 -21.20 25.87
C ALA A 129 -19.57 -20.22 26.99
N PRO A 130 -19.29 -20.63 28.13
CA PRO A 130 -19.21 -19.70 29.21
C PRO A 130 -18.14 -18.71 28.87
N ALA A 131 -18.48 -17.51 28.97
CA ALA A 131 -17.49 -16.50 28.76
C ALA A 131 -16.41 -16.71 29.77
N PRO A 132 -15.22 -16.61 29.36
CA PRO A 132 -14.16 -16.71 30.31
C PRO A 132 -14.33 -15.57 31.28
N THR A 133 -14.49 -15.93 32.45
CA THR A 133 -14.53 -14.91 33.46
C THR A 133 -13.12 -14.48 33.63
N PHE A 134 -12.87 -13.33 33.24
CA PHE A 134 -11.58 -12.80 33.46
C PHE A 134 -11.42 -12.35 34.86
N ASP A 135 -12.08 -13.01 35.69
CA ASP A 135 -12.08 -12.52 37.00
C ASP A 135 -10.88 -12.85 37.74
N ASP A 136 -10.02 -13.54 37.14
CA ASP A 136 -8.90 -13.97 37.85
C ASP A 136 -7.66 -13.46 37.23
N MET A 137 -7.70 -12.27 36.80
CA MET A 137 -6.48 -11.69 36.50
C MET A 137 -5.94 -11.20 37.76
N PRO A 138 -4.93 -11.78 38.21
CA PRO A 138 -4.24 -11.20 39.32
C PRO A 138 -3.78 -9.87 38.84
N GLY A 139 -4.07 -8.96 39.60
CA GLY A 139 -3.75 -7.66 39.25
C GLY A 139 -2.39 -7.57 38.80
N ASP A 140 -2.30 -7.09 37.65
CA ASP A 140 -1.20 -7.12 37.06
C ASP A 140 -0.34 -6.14 37.54
N ASP A 141 0.45 -6.50 38.22
CA ASP A 141 1.51 -5.73 38.58
C ASP A 141 2.39 -5.70 37.44
N LEU A 142 2.10 -4.90 36.56
CA LEU A 142 3.07 -4.61 35.57
C LEU A 142 4.07 -3.73 36.21
N PRO A 143 5.23 -4.15 36.32
CA PRO A 143 6.23 -3.34 36.92
C PRO A 143 6.74 -2.38 35.92
N PHE A 144 6.16 -1.36 35.79
CA PHE A 144 6.72 -0.29 34.98
C PHE A 144 6.85 0.94 35.81
#